data_281c4c9a9b7e5e10dc27ef858ff923dc
#
_entry.id   281c4c9a9b7e5e10dc27ef858ff923dc
#
_cell.length_a   1.000
_cell.length_b   1.000
_cell.length_c   1.000
_cell.angle_alpha   90.00
_cell.angle_beta   90.00
_cell.angle_gamma   90.00
#
_symmetry.space_group_name_H-M   'P 1'
#
loop_
_entity.id
_entity.type
_entity.pdbx_description
1 polymer ?
#
loop_
_entity_poly.entity_id
_entity_poly.type
_entity_poly.pdbx_seq_one_letter_code
_entity_poly.pdbx_strand_id
1 'polypeptide(L)'
;MDEFNLVHLRSLNASVLSGGEAKRLQLARLMINKPKIVLLDEPLASLDPLVIQDIQKYILKIQSMGTSILVTDHNVKNLFDITDRSYVLGEQTVIAEGTSTELLKSSRAVKYYFGSQFS
;
A
#
# COMPACT_ATOMS: atom_id res chain seq x y z
N MET A 1 11.42 -12.68 -10.17
CA MET A 1 10.78 -13.47 -9.09
C MET A 1 11.55 -13.40 -7.78
N ASP A 2 12.86 -13.37 -7.83
CA ASP A 2 13.68 -13.32 -6.59
C ASP A 2 13.47 -12.03 -5.80
N GLU A 3 13.33 -10.91 -6.47
CA GLU A 3 13.06 -9.59 -5.86
C GLU A 3 11.80 -9.56 -4.99
N PHE A 4 10.85 -10.48 -5.22
CA PHE A 4 9.62 -10.60 -4.46
C PHE A 4 9.60 -11.84 -3.55
N ASN A 5 10.76 -12.51 -3.40
CA ASN A 5 10.92 -13.70 -2.57
C ASN A 5 9.93 -14.82 -2.92
N LEU A 6 9.79 -15.13 -4.20
CA LEU A 6 8.82 -16.10 -4.72
C LEU A 6 9.45 -17.34 -5.36
N VAL A 7 10.79 -17.38 -5.51
CA VAL A 7 11.47 -18.46 -6.23
C VAL A 7 11.16 -19.84 -5.62
N HIS A 8 11.12 -19.94 -4.30
CA HIS A 8 10.81 -21.17 -3.58
C HIS A 8 9.37 -21.68 -3.78
N LEU A 9 8.48 -20.81 -4.29
CA LEU A 9 7.07 -21.11 -4.52
C LEU A 9 6.74 -21.43 -5.99
N ARG A 10 7.73 -21.34 -6.89
CA ARG A 10 7.49 -21.40 -8.34
C ARG A 10 6.84 -22.69 -8.83
N SER A 11 7.03 -23.78 -8.12
CA SER A 11 6.47 -25.10 -8.46
C SER A 11 5.09 -25.37 -7.83
N LEU A 12 4.61 -24.44 -6.99
CA LEU A 12 3.33 -24.59 -6.33
C LEU A 12 2.19 -24.01 -7.18
N ASN A 13 1.01 -24.59 -7.02
CA ASN A 13 -0.20 -24.01 -7.59
C ASN A 13 -0.54 -22.70 -6.81
N ALA A 14 -0.93 -21.65 -7.52
CA ALA A 14 -1.28 -20.37 -6.93
C ALA A 14 -2.41 -20.46 -5.89
N SER A 15 -3.28 -21.45 -5.99
CA SER A 15 -4.39 -21.67 -5.05
C SER A 15 -3.95 -22.10 -3.65
N VAL A 16 -2.70 -22.55 -3.47
CA VAL A 16 -2.17 -22.98 -2.16
C VAL A 16 -1.32 -21.91 -1.48
N LEU A 17 -1.19 -20.72 -2.09
CA LEU A 17 -0.43 -19.62 -1.53
C LEU A 17 -1.16 -19.00 -0.34
N SER A 18 -0.40 -18.56 0.67
CA SER A 18 -0.92 -17.71 1.74
C SER A 18 -1.39 -16.36 1.19
N GLY A 19 -2.18 -15.59 1.98
CA GLY A 19 -2.62 -14.25 1.59
C GLY A 19 -1.45 -13.31 1.25
N GLY A 20 -0.37 -13.34 2.04
CA GLY A 20 0.84 -12.55 1.79
C GLY A 20 1.60 -13.00 0.53
N GLU A 21 1.72 -14.30 0.34
CA GLU A 21 2.36 -14.87 -0.87
C GLU A 21 1.57 -14.54 -2.13
N ALA A 22 0.23 -14.62 -2.07
CA ALA A 22 -0.64 -14.22 -3.18
C ALA A 22 -0.49 -12.73 -3.51
N LYS A 23 -0.42 -11.86 -2.51
CA LYS A 23 -0.18 -10.41 -2.70
C LYS A 23 1.18 -10.15 -3.33
N ARG A 24 2.24 -10.81 -2.88
CA ARG A 24 3.58 -10.70 -3.48
C ARG A 24 3.57 -11.14 -4.95
N LEU A 25 2.88 -12.23 -5.27
CA LEU A 25 2.73 -12.69 -6.64
C LEU A 25 2.00 -11.65 -7.51
N GLN A 26 0.93 -11.04 -7.00
CA GLN A 26 0.22 -9.97 -7.71
C GLN A 26 1.14 -8.80 -8.02
N LEU A 27 1.92 -8.33 -7.04
CA LEU A 27 2.89 -7.24 -7.23
C LEU A 27 3.96 -7.61 -8.26
N ALA A 28 4.50 -8.83 -8.18
CA ALA A 28 5.50 -9.33 -9.13
C ALA A 28 4.95 -9.36 -10.56
N ARG A 29 3.70 -9.80 -10.74
CA ARG A 29 3.04 -9.82 -12.06
C ARG A 29 2.87 -8.43 -12.67
N LEU A 30 2.54 -7.43 -11.84
CA LEU A 30 2.45 -6.05 -12.30
C LEU A 30 3.77 -5.56 -12.90
N MET A 31 4.90 -5.98 -12.31
CA MET A 31 6.23 -5.52 -12.72
C MET A 31 6.78 -6.20 -13.97
N ILE A 32 6.18 -7.27 -14.45
CA ILE A 32 6.60 -7.94 -15.71
C ILE A 32 6.67 -6.95 -16.88
N ASN A 33 5.68 -6.08 -16.99
CA ASN A 33 5.57 -5.10 -18.06
C ASN A 33 6.31 -3.78 -17.77
N LYS A 34 7.01 -3.67 -16.65
CA LYS A 34 7.74 -2.47 -16.23
C LYS A 34 6.89 -1.20 -16.34
N PRO A 35 5.73 -1.14 -15.69
CA PRO A 35 4.80 -0.01 -15.82
C PRO A 35 5.41 1.27 -15.26
N LYS A 36 5.00 2.41 -15.80
CA LYS A 36 5.36 3.73 -15.25
C LYS A 36 4.54 4.09 -14.03
N ILE A 37 3.31 3.60 -13.97
CA ILE A 37 2.39 3.82 -12.85
C ILE A 37 1.66 2.52 -12.52
N VAL A 38 1.45 2.29 -11.23
CA VAL A 38 0.69 1.16 -10.68
C VAL A 38 -0.42 1.70 -9.77
N LEU A 39 -1.61 1.14 -9.92
CA LEU A 39 -2.76 1.44 -9.07
C LEU A 39 -3.03 0.25 -8.16
N LEU A 40 -3.03 0.50 -6.85
CA LEU A 40 -3.27 -0.53 -5.83
C LEU A 40 -4.50 -0.13 -5.00
N ASP A 41 -5.52 -0.96 -5.05
CA ASP A 41 -6.75 -0.75 -4.28
C ASP A 41 -6.76 -1.66 -3.05
N GLU A 42 -6.67 -1.05 -1.88
CA GLU A 42 -6.64 -1.73 -0.57
C GLU A 42 -5.65 -2.91 -0.50
N PRO A 43 -4.38 -2.74 -0.89
CA PRO A 43 -3.43 -3.86 -0.98
C PRO A 43 -3.05 -4.46 0.38
N LEU A 44 -3.32 -3.76 1.47
CA LEU A 44 -2.96 -4.17 2.84
C LEU A 44 -4.15 -4.70 3.63
N ALA A 45 -5.34 -4.70 3.04
CA ALA A 45 -6.56 -5.13 3.73
C ALA A 45 -6.52 -6.62 4.08
N SER A 46 -7.05 -6.94 5.27
CA SER A 46 -7.21 -8.34 5.76
C SER A 46 -5.90 -9.13 5.86
N LEU A 47 -4.79 -8.45 6.08
CA LEU A 47 -3.48 -9.06 6.30
C LEU A 47 -3.02 -8.89 7.75
N ASP A 48 -2.23 -9.86 8.23
CA ASP A 48 -1.59 -9.76 9.54
C ASP A 48 -0.53 -8.65 9.56
N PRO A 49 -0.25 -8.03 10.73
CA PRO A 49 0.70 -6.91 10.84
C PRO A 49 2.09 -7.21 10.26
N LEU A 50 2.62 -8.41 10.44
CA LEU A 50 3.92 -8.79 9.88
C LEU A 50 3.87 -8.87 8.35
N VAL A 51 2.78 -9.40 7.81
CA VAL A 51 2.56 -9.48 6.36
C VAL A 51 2.39 -8.09 5.76
N ILE A 52 1.68 -7.19 6.46
CA ILE A 52 1.56 -5.78 6.05
C ILE A 52 2.94 -5.15 5.89
N GLN A 53 3.83 -5.31 6.86
CA GLN A 53 5.19 -4.78 6.77
C GLN A 53 5.96 -5.31 5.57
N ASP A 54 5.81 -6.59 5.27
CA ASP A 54 6.45 -7.20 4.11
C ASP A 54 5.89 -6.63 2.79
N ILE A 55 4.59 -6.50 2.67
CA ILE A 55 3.97 -5.91 1.47
C ILE A 55 4.37 -4.44 1.31
N GLN A 56 4.43 -3.67 2.39
CA GLN A 56 4.93 -2.29 2.38
C GLN A 56 6.35 -2.21 1.83
N LYS A 57 7.25 -3.11 2.23
CA LYS A 57 8.62 -3.19 1.70
C LYS A 57 8.64 -3.43 0.18
N TYR A 58 7.78 -4.32 -0.32
CA TYR A 58 7.69 -4.58 -1.77
C TYR A 58 7.10 -3.39 -2.53
N ILE A 59 6.13 -2.69 -1.99
CA ILE A 59 5.59 -1.45 -2.58
C ILE A 59 6.69 -0.39 -2.68
N LEU A 60 7.45 -0.17 -1.62
CA LEU A 60 8.58 0.77 -1.62
C LEU A 60 9.67 0.35 -2.62
N LYS A 61 9.91 -0.94 -2.76
CA LYS A 61 10.86 -1.48 -3.74
C LYS A 61 10.42 -1.18 -5.18
N ILE A 62 9.14 -1.36 -5.49
CA ILE A 62 8.58 -1.01 -6.80
C ILE A 62 8.79 0.48 -7.08
N GLN A 63 8.52 1.34 -6.11
CA GLN A 63 8.76 2.78 -6.23
C GLN A 63 10.24 3.08 -6.49
N SER A 64 11.14 2.41 -5.80
CA SER A 64 12.59 2.59 -5.99
C SER A 64 13.08 2.20 -7.39
N MET A 65 12.33 1.36 -8.09
CA MET A 65 12.60 0.95 -9.47
C MET A 65 12.11 1.98 -10.51
N GLY A 66 11.58 3.13 -10.06
CA GLY A 66 11.11 4.22 -10.92
C GLY A 66 9.64 4.15 -11.29
N THR A 67 8.86 3.27 -10.68
CA THR A 67 7.41 3.18 -10.89
C THR A 67 6.68 4.08 -9.91
N SER A 68 5.79 4.94 -10.39
CA SER A 68 4.89 5.71 -9.54
C SER A 68 3.74 4.83 -9.05
N ILE A 69 3.31 5.02 -7.80
CA ILE A 69 2.27 4.21 -7.20
C ILE A 69 1.15 5.10 -6.67
N LEU A 70 -0.08 4.82 -7.08
CA LEU A 70 -1.28 5.33 -6.45
C LEU A 70 -1.93 4.21 -5.65
N VAL A 71 -2.03 4.38 -4.35
CA VAL A 71 -2.56 3.37 -3.45
C VAL A 71 -3.74 3.94 -2.66
N THR A 72 -4.78 3.13 -2.49
CA THR A 72 -5.92 3.44 -1.60
C THR A 72 -5.96 2.45 -0.45
N ASP A 73 -6.29 2.92 0.72
CA ASP A 73 -6.56 2.06 1.89
C ASP A 73 -7.35 2.86 2.92
N HIS A 74 -8.08 2.19 3.78
CA HIS A 74 -8.80 2.81 4.88
C HIS A 74 -7.96 2.87 6.17
N ASN A 75 -6.88 2.12 6.25
CA ASN A 75 -5.94 2.17 7.37
C ASN A 75 -4.86 3.22 7.10
N VAL A 76 -5.12 4.43 7.55
CA VAL A 76 -4.26 5.59 7.32
C VAL A 76 -2.84 5.40 7.83
N LYS A 77 -2.67 4.75 8.99
CA LYS A 77 -1.34 4.52 9.56
C LYS A 77 -0.46 3.70 8.61
N ASN A 78 -1.02 2.63 8.05
CA ASN A 78 -0.28 1.78 7.11
C ASN A 78 0.08 2.53 5.82
N LEU A 79 -0.77 3.46 5.37
CA LEU A 79 -0.48 4.28 4.19
C LEU A 79 0.63 5.30 4.47
N PHE A 80 0.64 5.93 5.63
CA PHE A 80 1.62 6.96 5.95
C PHE A 80 3.06 6.44 5.98
N ASP A 81 3.23 5.15 6.24
CA ASP A 81 4.56 4.52 6.23
C ASP A 81 5.15 4.36 4.81
N ILE A 82 4.31 4.44 3.77
CA ILE A 82 4.73 4.16 2.39
C ILE A 82 4.40 5.28 1.39
N THR A 83 3.76 6.36 1.81
CA THR A 83 3.34 7.44 0.90
C THR A 83 4.14 8.71 1.13
N ASP A 84 4.49 9.38 0.02
CA ASP A 84 5.11 10.71 0.05
C ASP A 84 4.05 11.80 0.21
N ARG A 85 2.88 11.59 -0.39
CA ARG A 85 1.76 12.52 -0.38
C ARG A 85 0.45 11.75 -0.34
N SER A 86 -0.52 12.25 0.41
CA SER A 86 -1.83 11.61 0.55
C SER A 86 -2.96 12.61 0.35
N TYR A 87 -4.07 12.09 -0.14
CA TYR A 87 -5.33 12.82 -0.31
C TYR A 87 -6.39 12.17 0.57
N VAL A 88 -7.04 12.96 1.39
CA VAL A 88 -8.16 12.53 2.23
C VAL A 88 -9.47 12.85 1.50
N LEU A 89 -10.22 11.81 1.15
CA LEU A 89 -11.49 11.95 0.45
C LEU A 89 -12.66 11.84 1.42
N GLY A 90 -13.62 12.72 1.28
CA GLY A 90 -14.86 12.70 2.04
C GLY A 90 -15.87 13.67 1.46
N GLU A 91 -17.17 13.42 1.70
CA GLU A 91 -18.23 14.28 1.21
C GLU A 91 -18.13 14.57 -0.30
N GLN A 92 -17.71 13.56 -1.06
CA GLN A 92 -17.54 13.62 -2.53
C GLN A 92 -16.45 14.63 -3.00
N THR A 93 -15.52 14.99 -2.13
CA THR A 93 -14.46 15.95 -2.45
C THR A 93 -13.14 15.59 -1.75
N VAL A 94 -12.06 16.27 -2.10
CA VAL A 94 -10.81 16.22 -1.37
C VAL A 94 -10.93 17.12 -0.13
N ILE A 95 -10.93 16.54 1.05
CA ILE A 95 -11.04 17.25 2.32
C ILE A 95 -9.70 17.87 2.73
N ALA A 96 -8.60 17.14 2.52
CA ALA A 96 -7.25 17.55 2.85
C ALA A 96 -6.24 16.81 1.97
N GLU A 97 -5.09 17.41 1.77
CA GLU A 97 -3.96 16.79 1.05
C GLU A 97 -2.63 17.23 1.65
N GLY A 98 -1.60 16.42 1.50
CA GLY A 98 -0.27 16.75 1.96
C GLY A 98 0.53 15.52 2.38
N THR A 99 1.67 15.77 3.03
CA THR A 99 2.46 14.73 3.69
C THR A 99 1.73 14.22 4.94
N SER A 100 2.17 13.09 5.46
CA SER A 100 1.61 12.54 6.71
C SER A 100 1.69 13.55 7.87
N THR A 101 2.80 14.27 8.00
CA THR A 101 2.99 15.29 9.04
C THR A 101 2.01 16.45 8.88
N GLU A 102 1.78 16.93 7.66
CA GLU A 102 0.82 17.99 7.37
C GLU A 102 -0.61 17.57 7.66
N LEU A 103 -0.97 16.35 7.25
CA LEU A 103 -2.31 15.81 7.46
C LEU A 103 -2.64 15.60 8.95
N LEU A 104 -1.67 15.13 9.73
CA LEU A 104 -1.86 14.97 11.18
C LEU A 104 -2.07 16.30 11.92
N LYS A 105 -1.62 17.42 11.34
CA LYS A 105 -1.88 18.77 11.86
C LYS A 105 -3.17 19.37 11.32
N SER A 106 -3.79 18.80 10.31
CA SER A 106 -5.04 19.29 9.73
C SER A 106 -6.22 18.96 10.62
N SER A 107 -6.90 19.97 11.16
CA SER A 107 -8.09 19.80 11.99
C SER A 107 -9.22 19.06 11.26
N ARG A 108 -9.38 19.29 9.95
CA ARG A 108 -10.39 18.62 9.13
C ARG A 108 -10.06 17.14 8.95
N ALA A 109 -8.81 16.81 8.60
CA ALA A 109 -8.37 15.43 8.43
C ALA A 109 -8.47 14.64 9.75
N VAL A 110 -8.01 15.23 10.86
CA VAL A 110 -8.09 14.63 12.19
C VAL A 110 -9.53 14.36 12.58
N LYS A 111 -10.42 15.33 12.39
CA LYS A 111 -11.84 15.17 12.75
C LYS A 111 -12.53 14.04 12.00
N TYR A 112 -12.26 13.89 10.71
CA TYR A 112 -12.99 12.96 9.86
C TYR A 112 -12.38 11.56 9.80
N TYR A 113 -11.05 11.43 9.91
CA TYR A 113 -10.39 10.16 9.62
C TYR A 113 -9.42 9.66 10.67
N PHE A 114 -8.80 10.54 11.45
CA PHE A 114 -7.66 10.15 12.28
C PHE A 114 -7.97 10.10 13.78
N GLY A 115 -9.07 10.67 14.21
CA GLY A 115 -9.36 10.88 15.63
C GLY A 115 -9.25 9.63 16.50
N SER A 116 -9.74 8.49 16.02
CA SER A 116 -9.69 7.22 16.75
C SER A 116 -8.41 6.40 16.51
N GLN A 117 -7.66 6.69 15.43
CA GLN A 117 -6.47 5.93 15.07
C GLN A 117 -5.18 6.48 15.67
N PHE A 118 -5.19 7.75 16.08
CA PHE A 118 -4.01 8.48 16.60
C PHE A 118 -4.25 9.13 17.96
N SER A 119 -5.36 8.80 18.59
CA SER A 119 -5.69 9.23 19.97
C SER A 119 -4.97 8.41 21.02
#